data_733bd49283c7bf3af2172585652be208
#
_entry.id   733bd49283c7bf3af2172585652be208
#
_cell.length_a   1.000
_cell.length_b   1.000
_cell.length_c   1.000
_cell.angle_alpha   90.00
_cell.angle_beta   90.00
_cell.angle_gamma   90.00
#
_symmetry.space_group_name_H-M   'P 1'
#
loop_
_entity.id
_entity.type
_entity.pdbx_description
1 polymer ?
#
loop_
_entity_poly.entity_id
_entity_poly.type
_entity_poly.pdbx_seq_one_letter_code
_entity_poly.pdbx_strand_id
1 'polypeptide(L)'
;MVLLSTVTLGTKLDEKIIDEATEQGKEKFLLHYNFPPFSTGEAKASRGVGRREVGHGNLAHRALKRMLPDNYPYTVRVVSDILESNGSSSMATVCAGTLAFMDAGIPIKKPVTGIAMGLIT
;
A
#
# COMPACT_ATOMS: atom_id res chain seq x y z
N MET A 1 13.23 11.53 0.35
CA MET A 1 12.03 10.79 0.76
C MET A 1 12.43 9.56 1.55
N VAL A 2 11.78 9.33 2.67
CA VAL A 2 12.02 8.14 3.50
C VAL A 2 10.67 7.48 3.77
N LEU A 3 10.57 6.18 3.50
CA LEU A 3 9.40 5.40 3.84
C LEU A 3 9.82 3.98 4.25
N LEU A 4 8.99 3.36 5.06
CA LEU A 4 9.15 1.98 5.49
C LEU A 4 7.95 1.18 5.00
N SER A 5 8.21 0.13 4.25
CA SER A 5 7.16 -0.78 3.79
C SER A 5 7.41 -2.16 4.37
N THR A 6 6.39 -2.72 5.01
CA THR A 6 6.45 -4.05 5.60
C THR A 6 5.38 -4.94 5.01
N VAL A 7 5.69 -6.22 4.86
CA VAL A 7 4.77 -7.25 4.40
C VAL A 7 4.59 -8.28 5.49
N THR A 8 3.34 -8.58 5.80
CA THR A 8 2.98 -9.62 6.77
C THR A 8 2.09 -10.65 6.09
N LEU A 9 2.41 -11.92 6.26
CA LEU A 9 1.60 -13.01 5.75
C LEU A 9 0.72 -13.56 6.88
N GLY A 10 -0.55 -13.75 6.58
CA GLY A 10 -1.51 -14.28 7.53
C GLY A 10 -2.24 -15.51 6.99
N THR A 11 -3.06 -16.10 7.83
CA THR A 11 -3.89 -17.25 7.47
C THR A 11 -5.22 -16.79 6.87
N LYS A 12 -6.05 -17.75 6.45
CA LYS A 12 -7.40 -17.45 5.98
C LYS A 12 -8.26 -16.71 7.01
N LEU A 13 -8.00 -16.92 8.29
CA LEU A 13 -8.76 -16.26 9.35
C LEU A 13 -8.48 -14.76 9.42
N ASP A 14 -7.36 -14.32 8.84
CA ASP A 14 -6.98 -12.91 8.82
C ASP A 14 -7.53 -12.17 7.60
N GLU A 15 -8.27 -12.84 6.73
CA GLU A 15 -8.90 -12.20 5.58
C GLU A 15 -9.91 -11.15 6.07
N LYS A 16 -9.82 -9.97 5.47
CA LYS A 16 -10.78 -8.91 5.77
C LYS A 16 -12.14 -9.25 5.18
N ILE A 17 -13.15 -9.21 6.00
CA ILE A 17 -14.53 -9.36 5.56
C ILE A 17 -14.97 -8.01 5.00
N ILE A 18 -15.43 -8.03 3.76
CA ILE A 18 -15.93 -6.81 3.11
C ILE A 18 -17.42 -6.70 3.40
N ASP A 19 -17.79 -5.73 4.25
CA ASP A 19 -19.19 -5.46 4.60
C ASP A 19 -19.87 -4.49 3.63
N GLU A 20 -19.32 -4.35 2.46
CA GLU A 20 -19.89 -3.46 1.45
C GLU A 20 -21.15 -4.06 0.84
N ALA A 21 -22.13 -3.21 0.61
CA ALA A 21 -23.40 -3.66 0.04
C ALA A 21 -23.26 -4.25 -1.36
N THR A 22 -22.19 -3.90 -2.07
CA THR A 22 -21.95 -4.32 -3.44
C THR A 22 -21.00 -5.50 -3.56
N GLU A 23 -20.22 -5.75 -2.52
CA GLU A 23 -19.27 -6.85 -2.52
C GLU A 23 -19.37 -7.61 -1.22
N GLN A 24 -19.63 -8.88 -1.33
CA GLN A 24 -19.60 -9.79 -0.20
C GLN A 24 -18.49 -10.80 -0.45
N GLY A 25 -17.49 -10.77 0.39
CA GLY A 25 -16.36 -11.64 0.25
C GLY A 25 -15.27 -11.32 1.24
N LYS A 26 -14.17 -11.99 1.10
CA LYS A 26 -12.99 -11.78 1.93
C LYS A 26 -11.88 -11.19 1.08
N GLU A 27 -11.25 -10.15 1.61
CA GLU A 27 -10.09 -9.55 0.99
C GLU A 27 -8.83 -10.27 1.44
N LYS A 28 -8.06 -10.78 0.49
CA LYS A 28 -6.78 -11.46 0.77
C LYS A 28 -5.58 -10.54 0.69
N PHE A 29 -5.76 -9.34 0.17
CA PHE A 29 -4.70 -8.36 0.08
C PHE A 29 -5.14 -7.07 0.72
N LEU A 30 -4.39 -6.64 1.72
CA LEU A 30 -4.64 -5.41 2.46
C LEU A 30 -3.43 -4.49 2.32
N LEU A 31 -3.70 -3.21 2.06
CA LEU A 31 -2.65 -2.21 2.02
C LEU A 31 -3.07 -1.03 2.90
N HIS A 32 -2.22 -0.71 3.86
CA HIS A 32 -2.37 0.45 4.72
C HIS A 32 -1.30 1.49 4.36
N TYR A 33 -1.77 2.65 3.99
CA TYR A 33 -0.91 3.78 3.60
C TYR A 33 -1.02 4.85 4.67
N ASN A 34 0.06 5.07 5.40
CA ASN A 34 0.12 6.03 6.49
C ASN A 34 0.98 7.23 6.08
N PHE A 35 0.35 8.39 6.03
CA PHE A 35 1.00 9.65 5.66
C PHE A 35 0.81 10.65 6.78
N PRO A 36 1.61 10.56 7.87
CA PRO A 36 1.45 11.46 9.00
C PRO A 36 1.88 12.88 8.65
N PRO A 37 1.33 13.90 9.32
CA PRO A 37 1.67 15.30 9.03
C PRO A 37 3.15 15.62 9.14
N PHE A 38 3.87 14.96 10.05
CA PHE A 38 5.31 15.22 10.23
C PHE A 38 6.15 14.84 9.01
N SER A 39 5.63 13.99 8.11
CA SER A 39 6.37 13.56 6.90
C SER A 39 6.68 14.73 5.97
N THR A 40 5.88 15.79 6.01
CA THR A 40 6.08 17.02 5.26
C THR A 40 6.51 18.18 6.16
N GLY A 41 6.87 17.89 7.40
CA GLY A 41 7.29 18.90 8.37
C GLY A 41 6.15 19.65 9.05
N GLU A 42 4.91 19.20 8.87
CA GLU A 42 3.78 19.85 9.52
C GLU A 42 3.67 19.45 11.00
N ALA A 43 3.54 20.45 11.86
CA ALA A 43 3.25 20.24 13.27
C ALA A 43 1.74 20.27 13.48
N LYS A 44 1.10 19.15 13.26
CA LYS A 44 -0.35 19.03 13.23
C LYS A 44 -0.78 17.73 13.90
N ALA A 45 -1.94 17.75 14.54
CA ALA A 45 -2.51 16.55 15.14
C ALA A 45 -2.89 15.52 14.05
N SER A 46 -2.61 14.26 14.31
CA SER A 46 -3.06 13.17 13.44
C SER A 46 -4.56 12.93 13.68
N ARG A 47 -5.36 13.07 12.64
CA ARG A 47 -6.82 12.96 12.73
C ARG A 47 -7.40 11.87 11.82
N GLY A 48 -6.72 10.74 11.73
CA GLY A 48 -7.15 9.66 10.87
C GLY A 48 -6.78 9.88 9.41
N VAL A 49 -7.44 9.15 8.52
CA VAL A 49 -7.07 9.08 7.10
C VAL A 49 -7.84 10.13 6.30
N GLY A 50 -7.12 11.00 5.60
CA GLY A 50 -7.72 11.98 4.71
C GLY A 50 -8.05 11.40 3.34
N ARG A 51 -8.81 12.16 2.53
CA ARG A 51 -9.18 11.74 1.17
C ARG A 51 -7.97 11.48 0.28
N ARG A 52 -6.94 12.30 0.42
CA ARG A 52 -5.71 12.17 -0.35
C ARG A 52 -5.00 10.86 -0.04
N GLU A 53 -4.93 10.50 1.23
CA GLU A 53 -4.32 9.25 1.67
C GLU A 53 -5.10 8.04 1.16
N VAL A 54 -6.42 8.10 1.18
CA VAL A 54 -7.28 7.04 0.63
C VAL A 54 -7.00 6.84 -0.86
N GLY A 55 -6.93 7.93 -1.62
CA GLY A 55 -6.64 7.87 -3.05
C GLY A 55 -5.27 7.30 -3.35
N HIS A 56 -4.25 7.75 -2.64
CA HIS A 56 -2.88 7.25 -2.79
C HIS A 56 -2.78 5.77 -2.41
N GLY A 57 -3.42 5.38 -1.32
CA GLY A 57 -3.45 3.99 -0.89
C GLY A 57 -4.15 3.09 -1.92
N ASN A 58 -5.26 3.53 -2.46
CA ASN A 58 -5.98 2.79 -3.50
C ASN A 58 -5.16 2.62 -4.77
N LEU A 59 -4.42 3.64 -5.16
CA LEU A 59 -3.56 3.56 -6.33
C LEU A 59 -2.47 2.50 -6.15
N ALA A 60 -1.79 2.53 -5.02
CA ALA A 60 -0.77 1.53 -4.70
C ALA A 60 -1.36 0.13 -4.56
N HIS A 61 -2.52 0.00 -3.93
CA HIS A 61 -3.22 -1.26 -3.78
C HIS A 61 -3.54 -1.90 -5.14
N ARG A 62 -4.09 -1.12 -6.07
CA ARG A 62 -4.43 -1.63 -7.40
C ARG A 62 -3.20 -2.06 -8.18
N ALA A 63 -2.12 -1.31 -8.05
CA ALA A 63 -0.88 -1.62 -8.76
C ALA A 63 -0.26 -2.92 -8.25
N LEU A 64 -0.21 -3.11 -6.95
CA LEU A 64 0.44 -4.27 -6.34
C LEU A 64 -0.43 -5.53 -6.37
N LYS A 65 -1.74 -5.39 -6.22
CA LYS A 65 -2.66 -6.52 -6.17
C LYS A 65 -2.57 -7.43 -7.40
N ARG A 66 -2.39 -6.84 -8.58
CA ARG A 66 -2.34 -7.58 -9.84
C ARG A 66 -1.10 -8.46 -9.97
N MET A 67 -0.07 -8.18 -9.18
CA MET A 67 1.19 -8.91 -9.24
C MET A 67 1.22 -10.11 -8.31
N LEU A 68 0.24 -10.23 -7.41
CA LEU A 68 0.14 -11.38 -6.52
C LEU A 68 -0.26 -12.62 -7.31
N PRO A 69 0.28 -13.80 -6.93
CA PRO A 69 -0.10 -15.05 -7.61
C PRO A 69 -1.57 -15.38 -7.39
N ASP A 70 -2.18 -15.99 -8.40
CA ASP A 70 -3.56 -16.48 -8.30
C ASP A 70 -3.60 -17.63 -7.29
N ASN A 71 -4.68 -17.69 -6.50
CA ASN A 71 -4.88 -18.75 -5.51
C ASN A 71 -3.77 -18.82 -4.45
N TYR A 72 -3.14 -17.69 -4.15
CA TYR A 72 -2.13 -17.63 -3.10
C TYR A 72 -2.76 -17.99 -1.75
N PRO A 73 -2.18 -18.94 -0.99
CA PRO A 73 -2.85 -19.49 0.21
C PRO A 73 -2.84 -18.56 1.41
N TYR A 74 -2.07 -17.49 1.37
CA TYR A 74 -1.92 -16.59 2.51
C TYR A 74 -2.58 -15.25 2.27
N THR A 75 -3.07 -14.63 3.35
CA THR A 75 -3.46 -13.24 3.36
C THR A 75 -2.20 -12.39 3.40
N VAL A 76 -2.15 -11.36 2.57
CA VAL A 76 -1.00 -10.46 2.47
C VAL A 76 -1.39 -9.08 2.97
N ARG A 77 -0.65 -8.57 3.94
CA ARG A 77 -0.82 -7.20 4.43
C ARG A 77 0.45 -6.41 4.16
N VAL A 78 0.29 -5.28 3.50
CA VAL A 78 1.35 -4.30 3.30
C VAL A 78 1.04 -3.07 4.14
N VAL A 79 2.00 -2.63 4.92
CA VAL A 79 1.91 -1.36 5.63
C VAL A 79 3.02 -0.46 5.11
N SER A 80 2.63 0.70 4.59
CA SER A 80 3.58 1.71 4.11
C SER A 80 3.50 2.93 5.00
N ASP A 81 4.57 3.20 5.72
CA ASP A 81 4.71 4.35 6.59
C ASP A 81 5.61 5.39 5.94
N ILE A 82 5.05 6.55 5.62
CA ILE A 82 5.80 7.64 5.02
C ILE A 82 6.41 8.46 6.14
N LEU A 83 7.73 8.49 6.20
CA LEU A 83 8.46 9.18 7.26
C LEU A 83 8.91 10.56 6.82
N GLU A 84 9.27 10.72 5.55
CA GLU A 84 9.64 11.99 4.95
C GLU A 84 9.21 12.00 3.49
N SER A 85 8.50 13.03 3.07
CA SER A 85 7.98 13.11 1.71
C SER A 85 8.35 14.43 1.03
N ASN A 86 8.75 14.31 -0.22
CA ASN A 86 8.98 15.42 -1.14
C ASN A 86 8.14 15.25 -2.41
N GLY A 87 6.98 14.61 -2.29
CA GLY A 87 6.09 14.28 -3.40
C GLY A 87 6.21 12.83 -3.84
N SER A 88 5.23 12.35 -4.58
CA SER A 88 5.18 11.00 -5.17
C SER A 88 5.34 9.86 -4.17
N SER A 89 4.81 10.03 -2.97
CA SER A 89 4.87 9.00 -1.93
C SER A 89 4.11 7.73 -2.31
N SER A 90 3.04 7.85 -3.12
CA SER A 90 2.30 6.67 -3.60
C SER A 90 3.14 5.81 -4.54
N MET A 91 3.92 6.44 -5.43
CA MET A 91 4.80 5.70 -6.32
C MET A 91 5.97 5.08 -5.59
N ALA A 92 6.51 5.76 -4.59
CA ALA A 92 7.52 5.19 -3.70
C ALA A 92 6.97 3.98 -2.94
N THR A 93 5.70 4.03 -2.52
CA THR A 93 5.01 2.90 -1.88
C THR A 93 4.90 1.71 -2.82
N VAL A 94 4.60 1.91 -4.08
CA VAL A 94 4.57 0.84 -5.08
C VAL A 94 5.94 0.18 -5.19
N CYS A 95 6.99 0.94 -5.32
CA CYS A 95 8.35 0.42 -5.42
C CYS A 95 8.76 -0.34 -4.17
N ALA A 96 8.53 0.24 -3.00
CA ALA A 96 8.88 -0.39 -1.72
C ALA A 96 8.04 -1.65 -1.46
N GLY A 97 6.77 -1.64 -1.85
CA GLY A 97 5.90 -2.80 -1.76
C GLY A 97 6.39 -3.97 -2.61
N THR A 98 6.83 -3.68 -3.83
CA THR A 98 7.44 -4.70 -4.70
C THR A 98 8.67 -5.30 -4.06
N LEU A 99 9.57 -4.47 -3.52
CA LEU A 99 10.76 -4.95 -2.82
C LEU A 99 10.41 -5.79 -1.59
N ALA A 100 9.42 -5.37 -0.83
CA ALA A 100 8.97 -6.10 0.34
C ALA A 100 8.36 -7.46 -0.03
N PHE A 101 7.61 -7.55 -1.12
CA PHE A 101 7.10 -8.82 -1.63
C PHE A 101 8.24 -9.77 -1.99
N MET A 102 9.25 -9.26 -2.67
CA MET A 102 10.41 -10.07 -3.06
C MET A 102 11.18 -10.55 -1.83
N ASP A 103 11.36 -9.68 -0.84
CA ASP A 103 12.03 -10.03 0.41
C ASP A 103 11.24 -11.07 1.21
N ALA A 104 9.92 -11.00 1.20
CA ALA A 104 9.06 -11.97 1.86
C ALA A 104 8.98 -13.32 1.14
N GLY A 105 9.55 -13.43 -0.05
CA GLY A 105 9.52 -14.66 -0.83
C GLY A 105 8.19 -14.92 -1.54
N ILE A 106 7.36 -13.89 -1.74
CA ILE A 106 6.11 -14.02 -2.48
C ILE A 106 6.43 -14.14 -3.97
N PRO A 107 5.93 -15.20 -4.66
CA PRO A 107 6.21 -15.38 -6.09
C PRO A 107 5.35 -14.43 -6.94
N ILE A 108 5.69 -13.17 -6.98
CA ILE A 108 4.96 -12.16 -7.76
C ILE A 108 5.13 -12.42 -9.25
N LYS A 109 4.09 -12.05 -10.02
CA LYS A 109 4.08 -12.28 -11.47
C LYS A 109 5.16 -11.45 -12.17
N LYS A 110 5.26 -10.18 -11.81
CA LYS A 110 6.26 -9.25 -12.35
C LYS A 110 6.53 -8.14 -11.34
N PRO A 111 7.73 -7.57 -11.30
CA PRO A 111 7.98 -6.38 -10.49
C PRO A 111 7.15 -5.20 -11.01
N VAL A 112 6.60 -4.43 -10.09
CA VAL A 112 5.91 -3.18 -10.41
C VAL A 112 6.72 -2.02 -9.85
N THR A 113 6.92 -1.03 -10.67
CA THR A 113 7.56 0.21 -10.27
C THR A 113 6.64 1.38 -10.56
N GLY A 114 6.95 2.50 -9.96
CA GLY A 114 6.21 3.73 -10.19
C GLY A 114 7.14 4.86 -10.57
N ILE A 115 6.59 5.84 -11.27
CA ILE A 115 7.32 7.04 -11.67
C ILE A 115 6.49 8.27 -11.34
N ALA A 116 7.16 9.31 -10.86
CA ALA A 116 6.53 10.58 -10.60
C ALA A 116 6.22 11.30 -11.91
N MET A 117 5.02 11.86 -11.98
CA MET A 117 4.61 12.71 -13.09
C MET A 117 4.24 14.08 -12.56
N GLY A 118 4.75 15.10 -13.20
CA GLY A 118 4.48 16.48 -12.85
C GLY A 118 3.99 17.28 -14.04
N LEU A 119 3.18 18.29 -13.76
CA LEU A 119 2.74 19.25 -14.78
C LEU A 119 3.19 20.64 -14.38
N ILE A 120 3.89 21.29 -15.27
CA ILE A 120 4.32 22.68 -15.10
C ILE A 120 3.57 23.53 -16.12
N THR A 121 2.85 24.52 -15.61
CA THR A 121 2.06 25.46 -16.46
C THR A 121 2.67 26.84 -16.46
#